data_436407da7311a38025c8137103ba4ccb
#
_entry.id   436407da7311a38025c8137103ba4ccb
#
_cell.length_a   1.000
_cell.length_b   1.000
_cell.length_c   1.000
_cell.angle_alpha   90.00
_cell.angle_beta   90.00
_cell.angle_gamma   90.00
#
_symmetry.space_group_name_H-M   'P 1'
#
loop_
_entity.id
_entity.type
_entity.pdbx_description
1 polymer ?
#
loop_
_entity_poly.entity_id
_entity_poly.type
_entity_poly.pdbx_seq_one_letter_code
_entity_poly.pdbx_strand_id
1 'polypeptide(L)'
;MNTSLRDPAWGVAQLALRKEIANWIKGAIARNAPIPFQGGHDEANYTHAWAEYARLTGDPKPLEFMRTLRDQIIAWPKFHHGFYPDPTMDIEHSVENWTCFMSALARVEPEDEKTLAAIEDVVHHLGNWAPGVPDWYDWKTHRFTSEWVGTRGVRNFPPYDATTYWDARAAELALTYFELRADRKYLDWAADYAAEWARVVLEGKDTGPWCLFPISDREEIKRRYGEYPENFQTRNKGWIGEMGRLFLHVYRLTRDARFQRAALKIIEHTQPPAIPKQTYQDATGDLRFQADIEAEDRASAADAASLLDEPLPSVLLLEGDVTYPRRQYAHRGPSGELRDCTASPTALWRAFGLTDDARFAARAFELAALELRMACRTLRDGREHGCNGRFIHGAGAVAVRTLCGAACANEVEYFAADGPRGLPAAMAALVCVDEAHPNARRVCLYNDGPNPQTIRIRPAKDQPPMRNAFAEDGQSLFKDGAAVVVAAARNVTVVVVRN
;
A
#
# COMPACT_ATOMS: atom_id res chain seq x y z
N MET A 1 14.13 -21.65 18.62
CA MET A 1 14.37 -20.69 17.53
C MET A 1 14.26 -21.42 16.21
N ASN A 2 13.51 -20.87 15.25
CA ASN A 2 13.38 -21.48 13.93
C ASN A 2 14.73 -21.43 13.21
N THR A 3 15.30 -22.58 12.86
CA THR A 3 16.62 -22.70 12.23
C THR A 3 16.65 -22.05 10.85
N SER A 4 15.49 -21.87 10.19
CA SER A 4 15.38 -21.25 8.88
C SER A 4 15.80 -19.77 8.86
N LEU A 5 15.66 -19.05 9.99
CA LEU A 5 16.12 -17.66 10.09
C LEU A 5 17.64 -17.51 9.97
N ARG A 6 18.40 -18.57 10.27
CA ARG A 6 19.87 -18.58 10.14
C ARG A 6 20.35 -19.03 8.75
N ASP A 7 19.44 -19.55 7.92
CA ASP A 7 19.76 -19.89 6.53
C ASP A 7 19.94 -18.58 5.72
N PRO A 8 21.07 -18.38 5.07
CA PRO A 8 21.32 -17.17 4.27
C PRO A 8 20.44 -17.07 3.01
N ALA A 9 19.71 -18.10 2.63
CA ALA A 9 18.93 -18.15 1.39
C ALA A 9 17.94 -16.98 1.27
N TRP A 10 17.24 -16.61 2.36
CA TRP A 10 16.34 -15.45 2.35
C TRP A 10 17.09 -14.14 2.11
N GLY A 11 18.28 -14.00 2.66
CA GLY A 11 19.11 -12.79 2.48
C GLY A 11 19.58 -12.64 1.04
N VAL A 12 20.02 -13.74 0.42
CA VAL A 12 20.39 -13.78 -1.01
C VAL A 12 19.20 -13.40 -1.90
N ALA A 13 18.01 -13.98 -1.63
CA ALA A 13 16.80 -13.68 -2.37
C ALA A 13 16.37 -12.21 -2.21
N GLN A 14 16.46 -11.65 -0.98
CA GLN A 14 16.15 -10.25 -0.71
C GLN A 14 17.10 -9.30 -1.48
N LEU A 15 18.40 -9.59 -1.49
CA LEU A 15 19.37 -8.79 -2.25
C LEU A 15 19.12 -8.85 -3.75
N ALA A 16 18.71 -10.01 -4.27
CA ALA A 16 18.30 -10.14 -5.67
C ALA A 16 17.08 -9.28 -5.99
N LEU A 17 16.04 -9.31 -5.15
CA LEU A 17 14.88 -8.42 -5.28
C LEU A 17 15.27 -6.95 -5.22
N ARG A 18 16.09 -6.56 -4.25
CA ARG A 18 16.59 -5.19 -4.11
C ARG A 18 17.32 -4.71 -5.38
N LYS A 19 18.12 -5.57 -5.99
CA LYS A 19 18.81 -5.29 -7.27
C LYS A 19 17.83 -5.08 -8.41
N GLU A 20 16.77 -5.92 -8.51
CA GLU A 20 15.73 -5.77 -9.54
C GLU A 20 14.97 -4.44 -9.36
N ILE A 21 14.59 -4.08 -8.13
CA ILE A 21 13.95 -2.81 -7.84
C ILE A 21 14.86 -1.63 -8.22
N ALA A 22 16.14 -1.67 -7.84
CA ALA A 22 17.10 -0.63 -8.21
C ALA A 22 17.24 -0.47 -9.74
N ASN A 23 17.31 -1.58 -10.47
CA ASN A 23 17.39 -1.58 -11.93
C ASN A 23 16.12 -1.00 -12.56
N TRP A 24 14.94 -1.40 -12.05
CA TRP A 24 13.68 -0.85 -12.52
C TRP A 24 13.60 0.65 -12.27
N ILE A 25 13.83 1.12 -11.04
CA ILE A 25 13.78 2.55 -10.69
C ILE A 25 14.73 3.35 -11.57
N LYS A 26 15.99 2.91 -11.71
CA LYS A 26 16.98 3.56 -12.59
C LYS A 26 16.50 3.63 -14.04
N GLY A 27 15.97 2.52 -14.56
CA GLY A 27 15.45 2.47 -15.92
C GLY A 27 14.19 3.35 -16.10
N ALA A 28 13.29 3.34 -15.12
CA ALA A 28 12.07 4.15 -15.14
C ALA A 28 12.41 5.66 -15.12
N ILE A 29 13.34 6.08 -14.27
CA ILE A 29 13.82 7.46 -14.26
C ILE A 29 14.37 7.84 -15.64
N ALA A 30 15.23 7.02 -16.23
CA ALA A 30 15.83 7.31 -17.52
C ALA A 30 14.78 7.40 -18.65
N ARG A 31 13.71 6.59 -18.62
CA ARG A 31 12.64 6.62 -19.63
C ARG A 31 11.69 7.80 -19.46
N ASN A 32 11.38 8.18 -18.21
CA ASN A 32 10.34 9.17 -17.93
C ASN A 32 10.88 10.59 -17.69
N ALA A 33 12.12 10.77 -17.22
CA ALA A 33 12.70 12.10 -16.99
C ALA A 33 12.65 13.06 -18.19
N PRO A 34 12.82 12.60 -19.46
CA PRO A 34 12.72 13.49 -20.61
C PRO A 34 11.29 13.94 -20.94
N ILE A 35 10.28 13.38 -20.28
CA ILE A 35 8.89 13.51 -20.66
C ILE A 35 8.18 14.27 -19.55
N PRO A 36 7.65 15.47 -19.84
CA PRO A 36 6.87 16.21 -18.87
C PRO A 36 5.56 15.47 -18.56
N PHE A 37 4.99 15.76 -17.40
CA PHE A 37 3.66 15.32 -17.00
C PHE A 37 2.63 15.69 -18.07
N GLN A 38 1.78 14.72 -18.45
CA GLN A 38 0.81 14.86 -19.54
C GLN A 38 -0.62 15.13 -19.04
N GLY A 39 -0.83 15.12 -17.72
CA GLY A 39 -2.12 15.34 -17.08
C GLY A 39 -2.91 14.06 -16.80
N GLY A 40 -2.30 12.88 -16.87
CA GLY A 40 -2.97 11.64 -16.48
C GLY A 40 -3.26 11.59 -14.97
N HIS A 41 -4.45 11.09 -14.62
CA HIS A 41 -4.88 10.99 -13.20
C HIS A 41 -4.01 10.03 -12.39
N ASP A 42 -3.41 9.03 -13.03
CA ASP A 42 -2.57 7.99 -12.43
C ASP A 42 -1.11 8.04 -12.91
N GLU A 43 -0.73 9.11 -13.60
CA GLU A 43 0.54 9.19 -14.34
C GLU A 43 1.79 9.07 -13.45
N ALA A 44 1.70 9.54 -12.21
CA ALA A 44 2.81 9.46 -11.24
C ALA A 44 2.76 8.22 -10.33
N ASN A 45 1.69 7.43 -10.38
CA ASN A 45 1.42 6.38 -9.41
C ASN A 45 2.44 5.23 -9.40
N TYR A 46 3.13 4.97 -10.51
CA TYR A 46 4.20 3.96 -10.52
C TYR A 46 5.34 4.27 -9.54
N THR A 47 5.46 5.51 -9.09
CA THR A 47 6.52 5.94 -8.17
C THR A 47 6.10 5.89 -6.70
N HIS A 48 4.82 5.68 -6.36
CA HIS A 48 4.33 5.87 -5.00
C HIS A 48 5.05 5.04 -3.93
N ALA A 49 5.52 3.84 -4.27
CA ALA A 49 6.29 3.01 -3.34
C ALA A 49 7.79 3.38 -3.29
N TRP A 50 8.29 4.22 -4.20
CA TRP A 50 9.72 4.56 -4.26
C TRP A 50 10.21 5.34 -3.05
N ALA A 51 9.34 6.09 -2.40
CA ALA A 51 9.64 6.80 -1.18
C ALA A 51 10.07 5.84 -0.05
N GLU A 52 9.37 4.70 0.10
CA GLU A 52 9.75 3.66 1.08
C GLU A 52 11.10 3.03 0.73
N TYR A 53 11.33 2.76 -0.56
CA TYR A 53 12.62 2.25 -1.03
C TYR A 53 13.77 3.21 -0.73
N ALA A 54 13.59 4.50 -1.03
CA ALA A 54 14.59 5.53 -0.74
C ALA A 54 14.90 5.62 0.77
N ARG A 55 13.87 5.51 1.61
CA ARG A 55 14.04 5.50 3.08
C ARG A 55 14.84 4.29 3.55
N LEU A 56 14.54 3.09 3.01
CA LEU A 56 15.27 1.87 3.38
C LEU A 56 16.73 1.89 2.92
N THR A 57 16.98 2.39 1.71
CA THR A 57 18.30 2.27 1.07
C THR A 57 19.19 3.48 1.27
N GLY A 58 18.60 4.63 1.59
CA GLY A 58 19.31 5.92 1.61
C GLY A 58 19.64 6.48 0.21
N ASP A 59 19.14 5.86 -0.88
CA ASP A 59 19.34 6.39 -2.24
C ASP A 59 18.46 7.63 -2.45
N PRO A 60 19.02 8.83 -2.70
CA PRO A 60 18.25 10.05 -2.88
C PRO A 60 17.54 10.14 -4.24
N LYS A 61 17.99 9.41 -5.26
CA LYS A 61 17.54 9.57 -6.66
C LYS A 61 16.04 9.35 -6.85
N PRO A 62 15.39 8.35 -6.22
CA PRO A 62 13.96 8.18 -6.31
C PRO A 62 13.19 9.41 -5.81
N LEU A 63 13.61 9.99 -4.67
CA LEU A 63 12.96 11.19 -4.10
C LEU A 63 13.20 12.44 -4.96
N GLU A 64 14.39 12.62 -5.51
CA GLU A 64 14.71 13.72 -6.43
C GLU A 64 13.80 13.69 -7.66
N PHE A 65 13.60 12.49 -8.23
CA PHE A 65 12.70 12.31 -9.36
C PHE A 65 11.23 12.54 -8.97
N MET A 66 10.79 12.03 -7.83
CA MET A 66 9.43 12.27 -7.32
C MET A 66 9.17 13.75 -7.08
N ARG A 67 10.12 14.51 -6.54
CA ARG A 67 9.98 15.99 -6.39
C ARG A 67 9.83 16.68 -7.74
N THR A 68 10.55 16.21 -8.76
CA THR A 68 10.41 16.74 -10.13
C THR A 68 9.01 16.48 -10.68
N LEU A 69 8.47 15.27 -10.51
CA LEU A 69 7.09 14.94 -10.91
C LEU A 69 6.06 15.78 -10.13
N ARG A 70 6.23 15.92 -8.81
CA ARG A 70 5.38 16.80 -7.99
C ARG A 70 5.34 18.21 -8.56
N ASP A 71 6.50 18.78 -8.90
CA ASP A 71 6.59 20.14 -9.42
C ASP A 71 5.88 20.29 -10.77
N GLN A 72 5.95 19.26 -11.61
CA GLN A 72 5.25 19.22 -12.88
C GLN A 72 3.72 19.10 -12.70
N ILE A 73 3.26 18.28 -11.76
CA ILE A 73 1.82 18.14 -11.45
C ILE A 73 1.26 19.46 -10.92
N ILE A 74 1.94 20.09 -9.95
CA ILE A 74 1.51 21.38 -9.39
C ILE A 74 1.46 22.47 -10.46
N ALA A 75 2.42 22.47 -11.36
CA ALA A 75 2.50 23.48 -12.43
C ALA A 75 1.66 23.14 -13.66
N TRP A 76 0.86 22.06 -13.66
CA TRP A 76 0.11 21.63 -14.82
C TRP A 76 -0.95 22.67 -15.23
N PRO A 77 -0.87 23.27 -16.43
CA PRO A 77 -1.67 24.45 -16.77
C PRO A 77 -3.18 24.20 -16.95
N LYS A 78 -3.59 22.93 -17.04
CA LYS A 78 -5.01 22.56 -17.12
C LYS A 78 -5.63 22.25 -15.77
N PHE A 79 -4.84 22.20 -14.69
CA PHE A 79 -5.39 22.10 -13.35
C PHE A 79 -5.72 23.49 -12.80
N HIS A 80 -6.81 23.54 -12.06
CA HIS A 80 -7.21 24.64 -11.21
C HIS A 80 -7.37 24.06 -9.81
N HIS A 81 -6.51 24.45 -8.88
CA HIS A 81 -6.47 23.87 -7.54
C HIS A 81 -6.30 22.33 -7.55
N GLY A 82 -5.45 21.81 -8.40
CA GLY A 82 -5.19 20.37 -8.50
C GLY A 82 -6.26 19.55 -9.21
N PHE A 83 -7.33 20.18 -9.71
CA PHE A 83 -8.43 19.50 -10.40
C PHE A 83 -8.63 20.04 -11.82
N TYR A 84 -9.27 19.25 -12.68
CA TYR A 84 -9.79 19.78 -13.93
C TYR A 84 -10.90 20.79 -13.65
N PRO A 85 -10.98 21.91 -14.42
CA PRO A 85 -12.05 22.90 -14.24
C PRO A 85 -13.43 22.34 -14.52
N ASP A 86 -13.57 21.56 -15.59
CA ASP A 86 -14.84 20.97 -16.00
C ASP A 86 -15.03 19.58 -15.37
N PRO A 87 -16.26 19.17 -15.01
CA PRO A 87 -16.53 17.87 -14.38
C PRO A 87 -16.44 16.73 -15.41
N THR A 88 -15.23 16.43 -15.85
CA THR A 88 -14.91 15.40 -16.86
C THR A 88 -14.39 14.12 -16.27
N MET A 89 -14.20 14.06 -14.95
CA MET A 89 -13.63 12.95 -14.22
C MET A 89 -14.37 12.77 -12.89
N ASP A 90 -14.47 11.53 -12.43
CA ASP A 90 -14.98 11.24 -11.09
C ASP A 90 -13.98 11.65 -9.99
N ILE A 91 -14.49 11.69 -8.76
CA ILE A 91 -13.70 12.14 -7.59
C ILE A 91 -12.50 11.21 -7.37
N GLU A 92 -12.69 9.90 -7.49
CA GLU A 92 -11.64 8.91 -7.27
C GLU A 92 -10.43 9.16 -8.15
N HIS A 93 -10.63 9.25 -9.46
CA HIS A 93 -9.54 9.53 -10.40
C HIS A 93 -8.99 10.95 -10.25
N SER A 94 -9.86 11.92 -9.90
CA SER A 94 -9.42 13.31 -9.71
C SER A 94 -8.42 13.46 -8.54
N VAL A 95 -8.55 12.65 -7.49
CA VAL A 95 -7.64 12.66 -6.33
C VAL A 95 -6.54 11.61 -6.38
N GLU A 96 -6.46 10.79 -7.41
CA GLU A 96 -5.58 9.61 -7.43
C GLU A 96 -4.09 9.96 -7.36
N ASN A 97 -3.60 10.94 -8.11
CA ASN A 97 -2.23 11.43 -7.98
C ASN A 97 -1.93 11.96 -6.57
N TRP A 98 -2.93 12.50 -5.89
CA TRP A 98 -2.79 13.08 -4.55
C TRP A 98 -2.79 12.01 -3.46
N THR A 99 -3.72 11.06 -3.53
CA THR A 99 -3.83 9.97 -2.55
C THR A 99 -2.71 8.95 -2.67
N CYS A 100 -2.26 8.64 -3.87
CA CYS A 100 -1.21 7.66 -4.08
C CYS A 100 0.18 8.30 -4.04
N PHE A 101 0.47 9.16 -5.01
CA PHE A 101 1.81 9.70 -5.22
C PHE A 101 2.20 10.79 -4.21
N MET A 102 1.39 11.88 -4.12
CA MET A 102 1.73 13.02 -3.25
C MET A 102 1.72 12.63 -1.77
N SER A 103 0.76 11.81 -1.34
CA SER A 103 0.71 11.31 0.03
C SER A 103 1.93 10.44 0.38
N ALA A 104 2.41 9.61 -0.56
CA ALA A 104 3.60 8.80 -0.33
C ALA A 104 4.85 9.68 -0.16
N LEU A 105 4.99 10.72 -0.98
CA LEU A 105 6.09 11.68 -0.86
C LEU A 105 6.02 12.45 0.46
N ALA A 106 4.84 12.98 0.83
CA ALA A 106 4.63 13.72 2.07
C ALA A 106 4.92 12.88 3.33
N ARG A 107 4.59 11.60 3.33
CA ARG A 107 4.90 10.70 4.48
C ARG A 107 6.39 10.47 4.69
N VAL A 108 7.19 10.54 3.64
CA VAL A 108 8.65 10.38 3.74
C VAL A 108 9.35 11.72 3.95
N GLU A 109 8.77 12.80 3.44
CA GLU A 109 9.24 14.18 3.58
C GLU A 109 8.18 15.06 4.26
N PRO A 110 7.87 14.83 5.54
CA PRO A 110 6.76 15.52 6.24
C PRO A 110 7.02 17.02 6.48
N GLU A 111 8.22 17.50 6.22
CA GLU A 111 8.60 18.91 6.31
C GLU A 111 8.61 19.62 4.93
N ASP A 112 8.25 18.91 3.86
CA ASP A 112 8.18 19.50 2.53
C ASP A 112 6.90 20.32 2.35
N GLU A 113 6.97 21.60 2.70
CA GLU A 113 5.85 22.53 2.66
C GLU A 113 5.23 22.65 1.26
N LYS A 114 5.98 22.44 0.20
CA LYS A 114 5.45 22.51 -1.17
C LYS A 114 4.47 21.37 -1.45
N THR A 115 4.84 20.14 -1.07
CA THR A 115 3.96 18.98 -1.19
C THR A 115 2.74 19.11 -0.29
N LEU A 116 2.95 19.56 0.95
CA LEU A 116 1.87 19.70 1.94
C LEU A 116 0.86 20.78 1.53
N ALA A 117 1.31 21.94 1.07
CA ALA A 117 0.43 22.99 0.58
C ALA A 117 -0.38 22.55 -0.65
N ALA A 118 0.22 21.75 -1.52
CA ALA A 118 -0.48 21.22 -2.69
C ALA A 118 -1.55 20.17 -2.29
N ILE A 119 -1.29 19.33 -1.30
CA ILE A 119 -2.30 18.42 -0.75
C ILE A 119 -3.41 19.23 -0.06
N GLU A 120 -3.06 20.26 0.73
CA GLU A 120 -4.03 21.12 1.39
C GLU A 120 -4.99 21.77 0.42
N ASP A 121 -4.48 22.33 -0.67
CA ASP A 121 -5.29 22.98 -1.69
C ASP A 121 -6.35 22.02 -2.26
N VAL A 122 -5.98 20.76 -2.48
CA VAL A 122 -6.88 19.70 -2.96
C VAL A 122 -7.91 19.32 -1.91
N VAL A 123 -7.49 18.97 -0.69
CA VAL A 123 -8.43 18.53 0.37
C VAL A 123 -9.38 19.64 0.80
N HIS A 124 -9.00 20.90 0.61
CA HIS A 124 -9.83 22.06 0.92
C HIS A 124 -11.12 22.14 0.09
N HIS A 125 -11.12 21.54 -1.11
CA HIS A 125 -12.30 21.47 -1.97
C HIS A 125 -13.32 20.44 -1.50
N LEU A 126 -12.85 19.34 -0.88
CA LEU A 126 -13.70 18.21 -0.51
C LEU A 126 -14.79 18.57 0.51
N GLY A 127 -14.53 19.52 1.40
CA GLY A 127 -15.46 19.99 2.41
C GLY A 127 -16.09 21.37 2.08
N ASN A 128 -16.06 21.82 0.82
CA ASN A 128 -16.59 23.12 0.38
C ASN A 128 -15.92 24.32 1.08
N TRP A 129 -14.64 24.20 1.47
CA TRP A 129 -13.92 25.29 2.12
C TRP A 129 -13.24 26.24 1.13
N ALA A 130 -13.18 25.87 -0.15
CA ALA A 130 -12.57 26.70 -1.19
C ALA A 130 -13.59 27.74 -1.71
N PRO A 131 -13.32 29.05 -1.59
CA PRO A 131 -14.23 30.06 -2.07
C PRO A 131 -14.25 30.10 -3.62
N GLY A 132 -15.43 30.33 -4.19
CA GLY A 132 -15.61 30.49 -5.64
C GLY A 132 -15.60 29.18 -6.44
N VAL A 133 -15.60 28.04 -5.76
CA VAL A 133 -15.75 26.72 -6.33
C VAL A 133 -17.15 26.19 -5.99
N PRO A 134 -17.82 25.44 -6.88
CA PRO A 134 -19.10 24.82 -6.56
C PRO A 134 -19.00 23.86 -5.35
N ASP A 135 -20.10 23.76 -4.59
CA ASP A 135 -20.19 22.83 -3.48
C ASP A 135 -20.18 21.38 -3.99
N TRP A 136 -19.18 20.61 -3.57
CA TRP A 136 -19.05 19.21 -3.92
C TRP A 136 -19.69 18.28 -2.88
N TYR A 137 -19.81 18.75 -1.65
CA TYR A 137 -20.23 17.97 -0.49
C TYR A 137 -21.49 18.55 0.15
N ASP A 138 -22.44 17.69 0.46
CA ASP A 138 -23.64 18.06 1.19
C ASP A 138 -23.45 17.73 2.70
N TRP A 139 -23.23 18.75 3.49
CA TRP A 139 -23.05 18.66 4.94
C TRP A 139 -24.28 18.13 5.69
N LYS A 140 -25.46 18.18 5.10
CA LYS A 140 -26.68 17.67 5.73
C LYS A 140 -26.77 16.14 5.61
N THR A 141 -26.33 15.59 4.50
CA THR A 141 -26.43 14.16 4.18
C THR A 141 -25.07 13.46 4.27
N HIS A 142 -24.00 14.19 4.55
CA HIS A 142 -22.62 13.71 4.64
C HIS A 142 -22.20 12.88 3.41
N ARG A 143 -22.53 13.37 2.21
CA ARG A 143 -22.16 12.72 0.96
C ARG A 143 -21.74 13.72 -0.11
N PHE A 144 -21.06 13.27 -1.12
CA PHE A 144 -20.82 14.09 -2.29
C PHE A 144 -22.11 14.33 -3.06
N THR A 145 -22.25 15.52 -3.64
CA THR A 145 -23.41 15.91 -4.47
C THR A 145 -23.34 15.31 -5.85
N SER A 146 -22.17 14.86 -6.27
CA SER A 146 -21.91 14.26 -7.57
C SER A 146 -20.67 13.37 -7.48
N GLU A 147 -20.65 12.27 -8.21
CA GLU A 147 -19.45 11.49 -8.47
C GLU A 147 -18.46 12.26 -9.37
N TRP A 148 -18.95 13.11 -10.25
CA TRP A 148 -18.14 13.86 -11.22
C TRP A 148 -18.09 15.35 -10.87
N VAL A 149 -16.89 15.79 -10.48
CA VAL A 149 -16.65 17.15 -9.98
C VAL A 149 -15.62 17.90 -10.80
N GLY A 150 -15.69 19.21 -10.72
CA GLY A 150 -14.72 20.14 -11.29
C GLY A 150 -14.83 21.50 -10.62
N THR A 151 -13.81 22.32 -10.73
CA THR A 151 -13.77 23.62 -10.03
C THR A 151 -14.70 24.69 -10.66
N ARG A 152 -15.34 24.37 -11.80
CA ARG A 152 -16.36 25.23 -12.46
C ARG A 152 -17.76 24.65 -12.43
N GLY A 153 -17.92 23.37 -12.02
CA GLY A 153 -19.22 22.73 -12.01
C GLY A 153 -19.19 21.31 -11.46
N VAL A 154 -20.39 20.76 -11.27
CA VAL A 154 -20.60 19.38 -10.85
C VAL A 154 -21.71 18.75 -11.71
N ARG A 155 -21.70 17.42 -11.88
CA ARG A 155 -22.76 16.69 -12.57
C ARG A 155 -23.73 16.09 -11.56
N ASN A 156 -24.57 16.92 -10.96
CA ASN A 156 -25.52 16.52 -9.92
C ASN A 156 -26.86 16.02 -10.47
N PHE A 157 -26.84 15.21 -11.50
CA PHE A 157 -28.02 14.58 -12.11
C PHE A 157 -27.75 13.09 -12.38
N PRO A 158 -28.79 12.24 -12.47
CA PRO A 158 -28.61 10.81 -12.73
C PRO A 158 -27.83 10.52 -14.02
N PRO A 159 -26.87 9.57 -14.02
CA PRO A 159 -26.49 8.69 -12.91
C PRO A 159 -25.37 9.25 -12.02
N TYR A 160 -24.93 10.48 -12.20
CA TYR A 160 -23.73 11.04 -11.55
C TYR A 160 -23.97 11.59 -10.15
N ASP A 161 -25.23 11.69 -9.69
CA ASP A 161 -25.61 12.14 -8.35
C ASP A 161 -25.63 11.04 -7.29
N ALA A 162 -25.24 9.82 -7.65
CA ALA A 162 -24.98 8.73 -6.70
C ALA A 162 -23.52 8.75 -6.27
N THR A 163 -23.26 8.48 -4.99
CA THR A 163 -21.91 8.40 -4.43
C THR A 163 -21.51 6.95 -4.28
N THR A 164 -20.33 6.62 -4.72
CA THR A 164 -19.79 5.26 -4.69
C THR A 164 -18.66 5.12 -3.67
N TYR A 165 -18.31 3.91 -3.30
CA TYR A 165 -17.22 3.67 -2.35
C TYR A 165 -15.83 4.01 -2.92
N TRP A 166 -15.69 4.29 -4.21
CA TRP A 166 -14.45 4.81 -4.78
C TRP A 166 -14.10 6.19 -4.24
N ASP A 167 -15.10 6.98 -3.90
CA ASP A 167 -14.90 8.31 -3.32
C ASP A 167 -14.24 8.25 -1.92
N ALA A 168 -14.11 7.05 -1.33
CA ALA A 168 -13.35 6.83 -0.10
C ALA A 168 -11.91 7.35 -0.18
N ARG A 169 -11.30 7.34 -1.38
CA ARG A 169 -9.96 7.89 -1.59
C ARG A 169 -9.86 9.37 -1.25
N ALA A 170 -10.91 10.13 -1.48
CA ALA A 170 -10.95 11.54 -1.08
C ALA A 170 -10.88 11.71 0.44
N ALA A 171 -11.64 10.87 1.18
CA ALA A 171 -11.60 10.88 2.63
C ALA A 171 -10.24 10.37 3.17
N GLU A 172 -9.63 9.37 2.55
CA GLU A 172 -8.28 8.90 2.88
C GLU A 172 -7.22 10.00 2.69
N LEU A 173 -7.36 10.84 1.66
CA LEU A 173 -6.47 11.98 1.46
C LEU A 173 -6.59 12.99 2.60
N ALA A 174 -7.82 13.29 3.03
CA ALA A 174 -8.07 14.21 4.14
C ALA A 174 -7.51 13.66 5.47
N LEU A 175 -7.67 12.35 5.75
CA LEU A 175 -7.07 11.71 6.91
C LEU A 175 -5.54 11.74 6.87
N THR A 176 -4.94 11.50 5.71
CA THR A 176 -3.49 11.61 5.54
C THR A 176 -3.01 13.03 5.84
N TYR A 177 -3.72 14.05 5.36
CA TYR A 177 -3.38 15.43 5.65
C TYR A 177 -3.54 15.76 7.14
N PHE A 178 -4.60 15.27 7.78
CA PHE A 178 -4.77 15.38 9.24
C PHE A 178 -3.59 14.76 10.00
N GLU A 179 -3.15 13.56 9.64
CA GLU A 179 -2.00 12.90 10.29
C GLU A 179 -0.70 13.73 10.17
N LEU A 180 -0.54 14.46 9.06
CA LEU A 180 0.65 15.27 8.81
C LEU A 180 0.60 16.66 9.47
N ARG A 181 -0.59 17.24 9.64
CA ARG A 181 -0.77 18.63 10.07
C ARG A 181 -1.60 18.82 11.35
N ALA A 182 -2.27 17.77 11.81
CA ALA A 182 -3.15 17.79 12.99
C ALA A 182 -4.34 18.78 12.88
N ASP A 183 -4.73 19.20 11.65
CA ASP A 183 -5.90 20.05 11.48
C ASP A 183 -7.20 19.23 11.57
N ARG A 184 -7.87 19.38 12.73
CA ARG A 184 -9.02 18.59 13.14
C ARG A 184 -10.18 18.62 12.17
N LYS A 185 -10.38 19.71 11.41
CA LYS A 185 -11.51 19.81 10.47
C LYS A 185 -11.53 18.72 9.41
N TYR A 186 -10.34 18.25 8.97
CA TYR A 186 -10.22 17.18 7.97
C TYR A 186 -10.55 15.80 8.54
N LEU A 187 -10.18 15.55 9.81
CA LEU A 187 -10.59 14.34 10.50
C LEU A 187 -12.10 14.33 10.73
N ASP A 188 -12.67 15.44 11.20
CA ASP A 188 -14.11 15.53 11.50
C ASP A 188 -14.92 15.34 10.23
N TRP A 189 -14.55 15.98 9.12
CA TRP A 189 -15.19 15.78 7.81
C TRP A 189 -15.10 14.33 7.31
N ALA A 190 -13.91 13.73 7.34
CA ALA A 190 -13.71 12.35 6.89
C ALA A 190 -14.45 11.34 7.78
N ALA A 191 -14.55 11.60 9.09
CA ALA A 191 -15.30 10.78 10.03
C ALA A 191 -16.82 10.89 9.78
N ASP A 192 -17.34 12.08 9.52
CA ASP A 192 -18.76 12.29 9.19
C ASP A 192 -19.13 11.59 7.87
N TYR A 193 -18.29 11.75 6.83
CA TYR A 193 -18.45 11.02 5.57
C TYR A 193 -18.43 9.50 5.76
N ALA A 194 -17.45 9.00 6.49
CA ALA A 194 -17.33 7.57 6.80
C ALA A 194 -18.50 7.06 7.67
N ALA A 195 -19.05 7.90 8.56
CA ALA A 195 -20.18 7.51 9.43
C ALA A 195 -21.46 7.24 8.63
N GLU A 196 -21.74 8.04 7.60
CA GLU A 196 -22.89 7.78 6.72
C GLU A 196 -22.71 6.48 5.94
N TRP A 197 -21.51 6.22 5.42
CA TRP A 197 -21.21 4.94 4.79
C TRP A 197 -21.27 3.77 5.77
N ALA A 198 -20.78 3.92 7.00
CA ALA A 198 -20.87 2.90 8.03
C ALA A 198 -22.32 2.59 8.37
N ARG A 199 -23.19 3.61 8.45
CA ARG A 199 -24.64 3.43 8.63
C ARG A 199 -25.23 2.58 7.51
N VAL A 200 -24.98 2.92 6.25
CA VAL A 200 -25.51 2.17 5.09
C VAL A 200 -25.00 0.73 5.08
N VAL A 201 -23.74 0.50 5.39
CA VAL A 201 -23.17 -0.85 5.49
C VAL A 201 -23.81 -1.65 6.63
N LEU A 202 -23.94 -1.06 7.82
CA LEU A 202 -24.46 -1.77 9.00
C LEU A 202 -25.97 -2.05 8.92
N GLU A 203 -26.75 -1.12 8.37
CA GLU A 203 -28.21 -1.25 8.20
C GLU A 203 -28.58 -2.02 6.93
N GLY A 204 -27.67 -2.06 5.95
CA GLY A 204 -27.89 -2.74 4.68
C GLY A 204 -27.98 -4.25 4.82
N LYS A 205 -28.64 -4.90 3.85
CA LYS A 205 -28.69 -6.36 3.75
C LYS A 205 -27.28 -6.92 3.49
N ASP A 206 -27.06 -8.16 3.93
CA ASP A 206 -25.76 -8.84 3.87
C ASP A 206 -25.24 -9.10 2.43
N THR A 207 -26.08 -8.87 1.44
CA THR A 207 -25.75 -9.16 0.03
C THR A 207 -25.05 -8.00 -0.69
N GLY A 208 -24.82 -6.82 -0.01
CA GLY A 208 -24.33 -5.64 -0.74
C GLY A 208 -25.15 -5.37 -2.00
N PRO A 209 -24.77 -4.55 -2.84
CA PRO A 209 -23.77 -3.52 -2.82
C PRO A 209 -24.33 -2.24 -2.20
N TRP A 210 -23.44 -1.43 -1.72
CA TRP A 210 -23.83 -0.22 -1.02
C TRP A 210 -23.45 0.98 -1.88
N CYS A 211 -24.44 1.84 -2.18
CA CYS A 211 -24.25 3.14 -2.80
C CYS A 211 -25.03 4.18 -1.99
N LEU A 212 -24.55 5.38 -1.93
CA LEU A 212 -25.27 6.50 -1.35
C LEU A 212 -26.03 7.22 -2.46
N PHE A 213 -27.35 7.05 -2.45
CA PHE A 213 -28.24 7.75 -3.37
C PHE A 213 -28.81 9.02 -2.71
N PRO A 214 -29.15 10.06 -3.48
CA PRO A 214 -29.79 11.26 -2.95
C PRO A 214 -31.21 11.00 -2.43
N ILE A 215 -31.74 9.82 -2.69
CA ILE A 215 -33.10 9.36 -2.31
C ILE A 215 -32.97 8.02 -1.62
N SER A 216 -33.86 7.74 -0.68
CA SER A 216 -33.92 6.47 0.06
C SER A 216 -34.97 5.48 -0.48
N ASP A 217 -35.91 5.95 -1.33
CA ASP A 217 -36.95 5.12 -1.93
C ASP A 217 -36.37 4.21 -3.00
N ARG A 218 -36.45 2.89 -2.78
CA ARG A 218 -35.88 1.87 -3.64
C ARG A 218 -36.50 1.85 -5.05
N GLU A 219 -37.81 2.07 -5.16
CA GLU A 219 -38.49 2.10 -6.47
C GLU A 219 -38.12 3.36 -7.24
N GLU A 220 -37.99 4.48 -6.55
CA GLU A 220 -37.49 5.71 -7.16
C GLU A 220 -36.03 5.59 -7.58
N ILE A 221 -35.16 4.93 -6.78
CA ILE A 221 -33.79 4.61 -7.17
C ILE A 221 -33.79 3.80 -8.46
N LYS A 222 -34.58 2.72 -8.51
CA LYS A 222 -34.69 1.87 -9.69
C LYS A 222 -35.22 2.64 -10.90
N ARG A 223 -36.20 3.51 -10.69
CA ARG A 223 -36.76 4.33 -11.77
C ARG A 223 -35.78 5.34 -12.33
N ARG A 224 -34.97 5.99 -11.46
CA ARG A 224 -33.99 7.03 -11.86
C ARG A 224 -32.72 6.48 -12.44
N TYR A 225 -32.21 5.38 -11.89
CA TYR A 225 -30.89 4.81 -12.22
C TYR A 225 -31.00 3.51 -13.03
N GLY A 226 -32.21 2.96 -13.20
CA GLY A 226 -32.44 1.71 -13.93
C GLY A 226 -31.72 0.53 -13.30
N GLU A 227 -31.13 -0.33 -14.13
CA GLU A 227 -30.24 -1.41 -13.70
C GLU A 227 -28.82 -0.94 -13.34
N TYR A 228 -28.56 0.34 -13.44
CA TYR A 228 -27.24 0.95 -13.16
C TYR A 228 -26.73 0.60 -11.75
N PRO A 229 -27.54 0.67 -10.67
CA PRO A 229 -27.08 0.24 -9.37
C PRO A 229 -26.60 -1.21 -9.34
N GLU A 230 -27.30 -2.11 -10.00
CA GLU A 230 -26.97 -3.55 -10.05
C GLU A 230 -25.71 -3.82 -10.89
N ASN A 231 -25.57 -3.15 -12.04
CA ASN A 231 -24.38 -3.26 -12.89
C ASN A 231 -23.16 -2.60 -12.30
N PHE A 232 -23.34 -1.46 -11.65
CA PHE A 232 -22.29 -0.76 -10.92
C PHE A 232 -21.77 -1.60 -9.76
N GLN A 233 -22.66 -2.28 -9.09
CA GLN A 233 -22.44 -3.23 -8.00
C GLN A 233 -21.56 -4.41 -8.41
N THR A 234 -21.80 -4.98 -9.58
CA THR A 234 -21.03 -6.16 -10.04
C THR A 234 -19.64 -5.82 -10.57
N ARG A 235 -19.49 -4.63 -11.14
CA ARG A 235 -18.16 -4.14 -11.62
C ARG A 235 -17.21 -3.80 -10.49
N ASN A 236 -17.74 -3.50 -9.31
CA ASN A 236 -17.02 -2.82 -8.24
C ASN A 236 -16.80 -3.65 -6.97
N LYS A 237 -17.08 -4.95 -6.99
CA LYS A 237 -16.85 -5.84 -5.83
C LYS A 237 -15.42 -5.81 -5.31
N GLY A 238 -14.44 -5.59 -6.20
CA GLY A 238 -13.03 -5.50 -5.84
C GLY A 238 -12.61 -4.20 -5.13
N TRP A 239 -13.45 -3.15 -5.18
CA TRP A 239 -13.09 -1.83 -4.62
C TRP A 239 -13.71 -1.53 -3.26
N ILE A 240 -14.62 -2.37 -2.80
CA ILE A 240 -15.26 -2.23 -1.49
C ILE A 240 -14.23 -2.27 -0.34
N GLY A 241 -13.09 -2.90 -0.58
CA GLY A 241 -11.94 -2.92 0.32
C GLY A 241 -11.40 -1.53 0.65
N GLU A 242 -11.52 -0.56 -0.25
CA GLU A 242 -11.10 0.82 0.03
C GLU A 242 -11.97 1.46 1.11
N MET A 243 -13.28 1.20 1.08
CA MET A 243 -14.18 1.65 2.14
C MET A 243 -13.86 0.97 3.48
N GLY A 244 -13.53 -0.33 3.45
CA GLY A 244 -13.05 -1.05 4.64
C GLY A 244 -11.79 -0.43 5.23
N ARG A 245 -10.82 -0.04 4.39
CA ARG A 245 -9.61 0.67 4.82
C ARG A 245 -9.94 2.02 5.45
N LEU A 246 -10.80 2.80 4.82
CA LEU A 246 -11.26 4.08 5.36
C LEU A 246 -11.86 3.90 6.77
N PHE A 247 -12.74 2.90 6.97
CA PHE A 247 -13.32 2.63 8.28
C PHE A 247 -12.26 2.30 9.33
N LEU A 248 -11.27 1.49 8.99
CA LEU A 248 -10.18 1.16 9.92
C LEU A 248 -9.29 2.35 10.20
N HIS A 249 -9.03 3.17 9.20
CA HIS A 249 -8.26 4.40 9.38
C HIS A 249 -8.96 5.36 10.34
N VAL A 250 -10.25 5.62 10.12
CA VAL A 250 -11.05 6.46 11.03
C VAL A 250 -11.14 5.81 12.42
N TYR A 251 -11.34 4.49 12.53
CA TYR A 251 -11.34 3.79 13.83
C TYR A 251 -10.00 3.98 14.56
N ARG A 252 -8.88 3.84 13.89
CA ARG A 252 -7.56 4.05 14.50
C ARG A 252 -7.43 5.43 15.11
N LEU A 253 -7.95 6.46 14.45
CA LEU A 253 -7.84 7.86 14.88
C LEU A 253 -8.88 8.26 15.92
N THR A 254 -10.11 7.73 15.83
CA THR A 254 -11.24 8.14 16.67
C THR A 254 -11.58 7.16 17.78
N ARG A 255 -11.24 5.88 17.63
CA ARG A 255 -11.66 4.75 18.48
C ARG A 255 -13.17 4.52 18.51
N ASP A 256 -13.91 5.05 17.54
CA ASP A 256 -15.36 4.79 17.41
C ASP A 256 -15.62 3.39 16.84
N ALA A 257 -16.17 2.52 17.68
CA ALA A 257 -16.43 1.12 17.37
C ALA A 257 -17.41 0.89 16.20
N ARG A 258 -18.16 1.91 15.76
CA ARG A 258 -19.03 1.79 14.56
C ARG A 258 -18.21 1.46 13.33
N PHE A 259 -17.08 2.13 13.17
CA PHE A 259 -16.20 1.91 12.01
C PHE A 259 -15.57 0.53 12.01
N GLN A 260 -15.16 0.04 13.19
CA GLN A 260 -14.66 -1.33 13.33
C GLN A 260 -15.71 -2.35 12.91
N ARG A 261 -16.97 -2.20 13.38
CA ARG A 261 -18.06 -3.11 13.00
C ARG A 261 -18.38 -3.05 11.51
N ALA A 262 -18.38 -1.86 10.91
CA ALA A 262 -18.62 -1.71 9.48
C ALA A 262 -17.50 -2.35 8.63
N ALA A 263 -16.24 -2.17 9.03
CA ALA A 263 -15.11 -2.85 8.40
C ALA A 263 -15.22 -4.37 8.50
N LEU A 264 -15.56 -4.91 9.69
CA LEU A 264 -15.77 -6.35 9.88
C LEU A 264 -16.89 -6.88 8.99
N LYS A 265 -18.00 -6.14 8.84
CA LYS A 265 -19.11 -6.56 7.96
C LYS A 265 -18.66 -6.59 6.48
N ILE A 266 -17.85 -5.65 6.03
CA ILE A 266 -17.25 -5.69 4.69
C ILE A 266 -16.37 -6.94 4.54
N ILE A 267 -15.51 -7.21 5.52
CA ILE A 267 -14.64 -8.39 5.53
C ILE A 267 -15.49 -9.67 5.43
N GLU A 268 -16.52 -9.80 6.23
CA GLU A 268 -17.41 -10.96 6.23
C GLU A 268 -18.11 -11.17 4.88
N HIS A 269 -18.44 -10.06 4.20
CA HIS A 269 -19.08 -10.11 2.89
C HIS A 269 -18.12 -10.49 1.76
N THR A 270 -16.87 -10.05 1.84
CA THR A 270 -15.87 -10.26 0.78
C THR A 270 -15.10 -11.57 0.91
N GLN A 271 -15.18 -12.24 2.07
CA GLN A 271 -14.41 -13.45 2.35
C GLN A 271 -15.20 -14.75 2.19
N PRO A 272 -14.56 -15.84 1.73
CA PRO A 272 -15.15 -17.16 1.81
C PRO A 272 -15.44 -17.56 3.27
N PRO A 273 -16.53 -18.31 3.54
CA PRO A 273 -17.02 -18.59 4.91
C PRO A 273 -16.09 -19.45 5.79
N ALA A 274 -14.95 -19.91 5.30
CA ALA A 274 -14.07 -20.87 5.98
C ALA A 274 -13.02 -20.27 6.92
N ILE A 275 -13.05 -18.95 7.20
CA ILE A 275 -12.00 -18.27 7.94
C ILE A 275 -12.44 -17.93 9.36
N PRO A 276 -11.74 -18.41 10.42
CA PRO A 276 -12.07 -18.07 11.79
C PRO A 276 -11.89 -16.57 12.05
N LYS A 277 -12.95 -15.92 12.53
CA LYS A 277 -12.99 -14.47 12.89
C LYS A 277 -11.88 -14.05 13.87
N GLN A 278 -11.37 -14.98 14.64
CA GLN A 278 -10.43 -14.77 15.73
C GLN A 278 -9.02 -14.41 15.28
N THR A 279 -8.60 -14.92 14.12
CA THR A 279 -7.25 -14.69 13.58
C THR A 279 -6.97 -13.22 13.22
N TYR A 280 -8.02 -12.39 13.04
CA TYR A 280 -7.90 -10.98 12.73
C TYR A 280 -7.84 -10.06 13.94
N GLN A 281 -8.46 -10.47 15.04
CA GLN A 281 -8.48 -9.67 16.27
C GLN A 281 -7.19 -9.82 17.06
N ASP A 282 -6.55 -11.00 16.98
CA ASP A 282 -5.43 -11.37 17.85
C ASP A 282 -4.07 -10.94 17.32
N ALA A 283 -3.93 -10.74 16.00
CA ALA A 283 -2.61 -10.55 15.40
C ALA A 283 -1.99 -9.15 15.61
N THR A 284 -2.77 -8.10 15.87
CA THR A 284 -2.20 -6.75 15.96
C THR A 284 -2.93 -5.78 16.90
N GLY A 285 -4.11 -6.13 17.44
CA GLY A 285 -5.00 -5.11 18.05
C GLY A 285 -5.45 -4.03 17.05
N ASP A 286 -4.80 -3.96 15.91
CA ASP A 286 -5.15 -3.16 14.74
C ASP A 286 -5.56 -4.10 13.62
N LEU A 287 -6.84 -4.01 13.19
CA LEU A 287 -7.32 -4.69 12.02
C LEU A 287 -6.56 -4.17 10.79
N ARG A 288 -5.50 -4.85 10.39
CA ARG A 288 -4.83 -4.60 9.12
C ARG A 288 -5.69 -5.18 8.02
N PHE A 289 -6.44 -4.33 7.38
CA PHE A 289 -7.33 -4.71 6.33
C PHE A 289 -6.73 -4.45 4.94
N GLN A 290 -6.64 -5.50 4.16
CA GLN A 290 -6.44 -5.47 2.71
C GLN A 290 -7.38 -6.51 2.11
N ALA A 291 -8.68 -6.15 2.00
CA ALA A 291 -9.75 -7.08 1.69
C ALA A 291 -9.51 -7.94 0.45
N ASP A 292 -9.06 -7.30 -0.62
CA ASP A 292 -8.89 -7.97 -1.90
C ASP A 292 -7.69 -8.92 -1.90
N ILE A 293 -6.68 -8.55 -1.14
CA ILE A 293 -5.46 -9.32 -0.98
C ILE A 293 -5.71 -10.50 -0.04
N GLU A 294 -6.59 -10.34 0.94
CA GLU A 294 -6.79 -11.33 2.00
C GLU A 294 -7.64 -12.53 1.58
N ALA A 295 -8.62 -12.34 0.73
CA ALA A 295 -9.41 -13.45 0.20
C ALA A 295 -8.56 -14.34 -0.74
N GLU A 296 -7.74 -13.73 -1.59
CA GLU A 296 -6.80 -14.46 -2.44
C GLU A 296 -5.67 -15.10 -1.62
N ASP A 297 -5.15 -14.42 -0.61
CA ASP A 297 -4.00 -14.84 0.17
C ASP A 297 -4.23 -16.08 1.03
N ARG A 298 -5.44 -16.38 1.45
CA ARG A 298 -5.71 -17.54 2.31
C ARG A 298 -5.96 -18.83 1.56
N ALA A 299 -6.64 -18.76 0.43
CA ALA A 299 -6.63 -19.87 -0.52
C ALA A 299 -5.19 -20.19 -0.94
N SER A 300 -4.37 -19.17 -1.03
CA SER A 300 -2.96 -19.25 -1.41
C SER A 300 -2.01 -19.68 -0.29
N ALA A 301 -2.35 -19.50 1.01
CA ALA A 301 -1.46 -19.90 2.10
C ALA A 301 -1.27 -21.44 2.21
N ALA A 302 -2.33 -22.19 1.90
CA ALA A 302 -2.23 -23.65 1.79
C ALA A 302 -1.37 -24.06 0.59
N ASP A 303 -1.53 -23.38 -0.54
CA ASP A 303 -0.74 -23.61 -1.75
C ASP A 303 0.70 -23.09 -1.59
N ALA A 304 0.93 -22.04 -0.80
CA ALA A 304 2.25 -21.51 -0.51
C ALA A 304 3.16 -22.55 0.16
N ALA A 305 2.60 -23.40 1.04
CA ALA A 305 3.36 -24.49 1.64
C ALA A 305 3.85 -25.50 0.61
N SER A 306 3.06 -25.78 -0.43
CA SER A 306 3.45 -26.71 -1.50
C SER A 306 4.56 -26.14 -2.40
N LEU A 307 4.72 -24.81 -2.44
CA LEU A 307 5.73 -24.15 -3.28
C LEU A 307 7.12 -24.07 -2.66
N LEU A 308 7.28 -24.38 -1.36
CA LEU A 308 8.58 -24.25 -0.71
C LEU A 308 9.64 -25.21 -1.29
N ASP A 309 9.22 -26.39 -1.69
CA ASP A 309 10.10 -27.45 -2.18
C ASP A 309 10.08 -27.58 -3.73
N GLU A 310 9.28 -26.75 -4.43
CA GLU A 310 9.17 -26.78 -5.86
C GLU A 310 10.00 -25.69 -6.57
N PRO A 311 10.43 -25.88 -7.82
CA PRO A 311 11.09 -24.84 -8.59
C PRO A 311 10.15 -23.64 -8.78
N LEU A 312 10.72 -22.43 -8.94
CA LEU A 312 9.95 -21.21 -9.22
C LEU A 312 8.93 -21.46 -10.34
N PRO A 313 7.66 -21.08 -10.14
CA PRO A 313 6.64 -21.28 -11.12
C PRO A 313 6.98 -20.54 -12.42
N SER A 314 6.72 -21.18 -13.54
CA SER A 314 6.77 -20.52 -14.85
C SER A 314 5.59 -19.57 -14.94
N VAL A 315 5.85 -18.31 -15.24
CA VAL A 315 4.78 -17.34 -15.44
C VAL A 315 4.24 -17.51 -16.85
N LEU A 316 2.97 -17.87 -16.95
CA LEU A 316 2.24 -17.85 -18.20
C LEU A 316 1.49 -16.53 -18.30
N LEU A 317 1.94 -15.65 -19.19
CA LEU A 317 1.08 -14.61 -19.73
C LEU A 317 0.03 -15.34 -20.57
N LEU A 318 -1.16 -15.53 -20.02
CA LEU A 318 -2.27 -15.91 -20.86
C LEU A 318 -2.57 -14.75 -21.79
N GLU A 319 -2.67 -15.04 -23.08
CA GLU A 319 -3.17 -14.13 -24.10
C GLU A 319 -4.63 -13.78 -23.75
N GLY A 320 -4.79 -12.81 -22.91
CA GLY A 320 -6.05 -12.18 -22.55
C GLY A 320 -5.80 -10.70 -22.59
N ASP A 321 -6.84 -9.93 -22.80
CA ASP A 321 -6.84 -8.48 -22.96
C ASP A 321 -5.55 -7.81 -22.45
N VAL A 322 -4.76 -7.28 -23.35
CA VAL A 322 -3.43 -6.66 -23.10
C VAL A 322 -3.51 -5.54 -22.07
N THR A 323 -4.72 -5.02 -21.83
CA THR A 323 -5.01 -3.94 -20.88
C THR A 323 -4.97 -4.40 -19.42
N TYR A 324 -5.28 -5.69 -19.15
CA TYR A 324 -5.30 -6.25 -17.80
C TYR A 324 -4.69 -7.65 -17.81
N PRO A 325 -3.36 -7.80 -17.89
CA PRO A 325 -2.74 -9.12 -17.83
C PRO A 325 -3.08 -9.76 -16.48
N ARG A 326 -3.76 -10.90 -16.52
CA ARG A 326 -4.01 -11.69 -15.32
C ARG A 326 -2.66 -12.22 -14.81
N ARG A 327 -2.42 -12.06 -13.54
CA ARG A 327 -1.30 -12.70 -12.85
C ARG A 327 -1.65 -14.16 -12.65
N GLN A 328 -1.24 -14.99 -13.60
CA GLN A 328 -1.36 -16.43 -13.46
C GLN A 328 0.04 -17.04 -13.47
N TYR A 329 0.31 -17.80 -12.42
CA TYR A 329 1.50 -18.59 -12.31
C TYR A 329 1.15 -20.04 -12.60
N ALA A 330 2.02 -20.74 -13.30
CA ALA A 330 1.93 -22.17 -13.43
C ALA A 330 3.26 -22.78 -13.00
N HIS A 331 3.21 -23.88 -12.29
CA HIS A 331 4.36 -24.68 -11.96
C HIS A 331 4.20 -26.10 -12.51
N ARG A 332 5.33 -26.79 -12.70
CA ARG A 332 5.28 -28.19 -13.09
C ARG A 332 5.11 -29.04 -11.84
N GLY A 333 4.04 -29.80 -11.78
CA GLY A 333 3.86 -30.84 -10.80
C GLY A 333 4.83 -32.02 -11.01
N PRO A 334 4.85 -32.98 -10.06
CA PRO A 334 5.75 -34.14 -10.11
C PRO A 334 5.65 -35.00 -11.38
N SER A 335 4.47 -35.01 -12.00
CA SER A 335 4.19 -35.73 -13.25
C SER A 335 4.46 -34.88 -14.51
N GLY A 336 4.97 -33.66 -14.33
CA GLY A 336 5.27 -32.74 -15.44
C GLY A 336 4.07 -31.93 -15.93
N GLU A 337 2.88 -32.10 -15.32
CA GLU A 337 1.70 -31.31 -15.61
C GLU A 337 1.88 -29.84 -15.18
N LEU A 338 1.27 -28.92 -15.91
CA LEU A 338 1.18 -27.53 -15.49
C LEU A 338 0.01 -27.37 -14.51
N ARG A 339 0.27 -26.82 -13.34
CA ARG A 339 -0.74 -26.45 -12.34
C ARG A 339 -0.77 -24.95 -12.17
N ASP A 340 -1.98 -24.41 -12.08
CA ASP A 340 -2.16 -23.01 -11.71
C ASP A 340 -1.66 -22.80 -10.27
N CYS A 341 -0.87 -21.75 -10.09
CA CYS A 341 -0.38 -21.34 -8.79
C CYS A 341 -1.08 -20.06 -8.35
N THR A 342 -1.77 -20.12 -7.24
CA THR A 342 -2.49 -18.98 -6.65
C THR A 342 -1.66 -18.23 -5.60
N ALA A 343 -0.51 -18.77 -5.18
CA ALA A 343 0.36 -18.11 -4.22
C ALA A 343 0.93 -16.80 -4.79
N SER A 344 0.79 -15.73 -4.02
CA SER A 344 1.34 -14.41 -4.31
C SER A 344 2.53 -14.10 -3.41
N PRO A 345 3.38 -13.10 -3.75
CA PRO A 345 4.40 -12.61 -2.82
C PRO A 345 3.81 -12.20 -1.47
N THR A 346 2.61 -11.64 -1.47
CA THR A 346 1.92 -11.20 -0.26
C THR A 346 1.46 -12.39 0.59
N ALA A 347 0.90 -13.45 -0.03
CA ALA A 347 0.51 -14.67 0.67
C ALA A 347 1.70 -15.36 1.34
N LEU A 348 2.82 -15.48 0.62
CA LEU A 348 4.06 -16.04 1.16
C LEU A 348 4.61 -15.20 2.30
N TRP A 349 4.56 -13.87 2.16
CA TRP A 349 4.97 -12.97 3.22
C TRP A 349 4.12 -13.13 4.49
N ARG A 350 2.82 -13.36 4.33
CA ARG A 350 1.93 -13.68 5.46
C ARG A 350 2.23 -15.01 6.09
N ALA A 351 2.46 -16.05 5.28
CA ALA A 351 2.86 -17.35 5.79
C ALA A 351 4.14 -17.24 6.64
N PHE A 352 5.09 -16.39 6.21
CA PHE A 352 6.26 -16.06 7.03
C PHE A 352 5.85 -15.39 8.36
N GLY A 353 4.99 -14.38 8.35
CA GLY A 353 4.53 -13.70 9.56
C GLY A 353 3.78 -14.61 10.56
N LEU A 354 3.17 -15.71 10.09
CA LEU A 354 2.47 -16.68 10.91
C LEU A 354 3.37 -17.82 11.45
N THR A 355 4.50 -18.09 10.78
CA THR A 355 5.31 -19.29 11.05
C THR A 355 6.74 -19.00 11.45
N ASP A 356 7.21 -17.78 11.25
CA ASP A 356 8.64 -17.39 11.32
C ASP A 356 9.56 -18.27 10.44
N ASP A 357 8.99 -18.99 9.45
CA ASP A 357 9.77 -19.80 8.53
C ASP A 357 10.31 -18.94 7.38
N ALA A 358 11.59 -18.60 7.45
CA ALA A 358 12.27 -17.74 6.48
C ALA A 358 12.25 -18.25 5.03
N ARG A 359 11.92 -19.53 4.80
CA ARG A 359 11.74 -20.07 3.45
C ARG A 359 10.58 -19.40 2.73
N PHE A 360 9.49 -19.06 3.45
CA PHE A 360 8.39 -18.28 2.89
C PHE A 360 8.82 -16.87 2.48
N ALA A 361 9.62 -16.20 3.32
CA ALA A 361 10.17 -14.89 2.99
C ALA A 361 11.09 -14.95 1.76
N ALA A 362 11.98 -15.95 1.68
CA ALA A 362 12.84 -16.16 0.51
C ALA A 362 12.01 -16.31 -0.77
N ARG A 363 10.97 -17.15 -0.72
CA ARG A 363 10.09 -17.39 -1.89
C ARG A 363 9.27 -16.15 -2.26
N ALA A 364 8.83 -15.36 -1.26
CA ALA A 364 8.14 -14.08 -1.52
C ALA A 364 9.06 -13.10 -2.28
N PHE A 365 10.33 -12.99 -1.89
CA PHE A 365 11.31 -12.14 -2.60
C PHE A 365 11.55 -12.62 -4.03
N GLU A 366 11.68 -13.92 -4.24
CA GLU A 366 11.89 -14.50 -5.57
C GLU A 366 10.71 -14.24 -6.50
N LEU A 367 9.46 -14.45 -6.02
CA LEU A 367 8.26 -14.19 -6.81
C LEU A 367 8.07 -12.70 -7.10
N ALA A 368 8.28 -11.84 -6.10
CA ALA A 368 8.19 -10.39 -6.29
C ALA A 368 9.20 -9.89 -7.33
N ALA A 369 10.43 -10.41 -7.33
CA ALA A 369 11.43 -10.11 -8.34
C ALA A 369 11.00 -10.61 -9.73
N LEU A 370 10.39 -11.78 -9.82
CA LEU A 370 9.88 -12.34 -11.07
C LEU A 370 8.73 -11.51 -11.64
N GLU A 371 7.74 -11.16 -10.81
CA GLU A 371 6.61 -10.28 -11.21
C GLU A 371 7.11 -8.94 -11.72
N LEU A 372 8.05 -8.32 -11.01
CA LEU A 372 8.62 -7.03 -11.41
C LEU A 372 9.32 -7.11 -12.78
N ARG A 373 10.14 -8.15 -12.99
CA ARG A 373 10.79 -8.37 -14.30
C ARG A 373 9.79 -8.53 -15.43
N MET A 374 8.70 -9.26 -15.18
CA MET A 374 7.65 -9.44 -16.17
C MET A 374 6.91 -8.14 -16.47
N ALA A 375 6.53 -7.41 -15.44
CA ALA A 375 5.89 -6.12 -15.57
C ALA A 375 6.74 -5.17 -16.42
N CYS A 376 8.06 -5.15 -16.19
CA CYS A 376 8.98 -4.35 -16.99
C CYS A 376 9.03 -4.77 -18.48
N ARG A 377 8.78 -6.05 -18.81
CA ARG A 377 8.73 -6.53 -20.20
C ARG A 377 7.42 -6.21 -20.91
N THR A 378 6.35 -5.97 -20.17
CA THR A 378 5.00 -5.71 -20.69
C THR A 378 4.65 -4.23 -20.74
N LEU A 379 5.62 -3.33 -20.52
CA LEU A 379 5.39 -1.89 -20.60
C LEU A 379 4.93 -1.50 -22.01
N ARG A 380 3.72 -0.92 -22.08
CA ARG A 380 3.20 -0.34 -23.32
C ARG A 380 4.00 0.92 -23.62
N ASP A 381 4.41 1.10 -24.87
CA ASP A 381 5.24 2.22 -25.31
C ASP A 381 6.55 2.39 -24.54
N GLY A 382 6.99 1.35 -23.83
CA GLY A 382 8.21 1.36 -23.04
C GLY A 382 8.16 2.26 -21.79
N ARG A 383 6.96 2.67 -21.34
CA ARG A 383 6.78 3.62 -20.24
C ARG A 383 5.93 3.08 -19.12
N GLU A 384 6.15 3.61 -17.91
CA GLU A 384 5.41 3.25 -16.70
C GLU A 384 4.13 4.06 -16.47
N HIS A 385 3.93 5.16 -17.15
CA HIS A 385 2.86 6.10 -16.85
C HIS A 385 1.45 5.63 -17.23
N GLY A 386 0.46 6.05 -16.45
CA GLY A 386 -0.96 5.92 -16.73
C GLY A 386 -1.46 4.48 -16.83
N CYS A 387 -2.63 4.31 -17.37
CA CYS A 387 -3.26 3.01 -17.59
C CYS A 387 -2.40 2.02 -18.42
N ASN A 388 -1.42 2.53 -19.16
CA ASN A 388 -0.47 1.72 -19.90
C ASN A 388 0.50 0.96 -19.00
N GLY A 389 0.75 1.48 -17.79
CA GLY A 389 1.65 0.90 -16.80
C GLY A 389 0.96 0.22 -15.62
N ARG A 390 -0.36 -0.02 -15.64
CA ARG A 390 -1.09 -0.58 -14.48
C ARG A 390 -0.46 -1.84 -13.89
N PHE A 391 0.05 -2.73 -14.72
CA PHE A 391 0.72 -3.93 -14.23
C PHE A 391 2.00 -3.59 -13.46
N ILE A 392 2.80 -2.64 -13.93
CA ILE A 392 4.02 -2.20 -13.23
C ILE A 392 3.70 -1.44 -11.94
N HIS A 393 2.59 -0.68 -11.88
CA HIS A 393 2.16 -0.05 -10.64
C HIS A 393 1.95 -1.07 -9.54
N GLY A 394 1.19 -2.14 -9.82
CA GLY A 394 0.94 -3.23 -8.88
C GLY A 394 2.21 -4.02 -8.55
N ALA A 395 2.91 -4.55 -9.57
CA ALA A 395 4.09 -5.37 -9.37
C ALA A 395 5.24 -4.60 -8.72
N GLY A 396 5.44 -3.33 -9.09
CA GLY A 396 6.44 -2.46 -8.49
C GLY A 396 6.14 -2.15 -7.02
N ALA A 397 4.89 -1.85 -6.71
CA ALA A 397 4.46 -1.61 -5.33
C ALA A 397 4.60 -2.88 -4.46
N VAL A 398 4.19 -4.04 -4.96
CA VAL A 398 4.34 -5.33 -4.26
C VAL A 398 5.82 -5.61 -4.01
N ALA A 399 6.68 -5.45 -5.02
CA ALA A 399 8.11 -5.68 -4.89
C ALA A 399 8.74 -4.80 -3.80
N VAL A 400 8.46 -3.49 -3.84
CA VAL A 400 9.00 -2.54 -2.86
C VAL A 400 8.44 -2.81 -1.46
N ARG A 401 7.13 -3.03 -1.32
CA ARG A 401 6.51 -3.30 -0.02
C ARG A 401 6.97 -4.62 0.58
N THR A 402 7.19 -5.64 -0.23
CA THR A 402 7.78 -6.92 0.22
C THR A 402 9.19 -6.69 0.75
N LEU A 403 10.02 -5.93 0.05
CA LEU A 403 11.37 -5.58 0.50
C LEU A 403 11.36 -4.74 1.78
N CYS A 404 10.61 -3.64 1.79
CA CYS A 404 10.59 -2.67 2.89
C CYS A 404 9.87 -3.20 4.12
N GLY A 405 8.78 -3.98 3.93
CA GLY A 405 8.07 -4.67 4.99
C GLY A 405 8.94 -5.70 5.70
N ALA A 406 9.72 -6.47 4.95
CA ALA A 406 10.67 -7.44 5.50
C ALA A 406 11.70 -6.79 6.42
N ALA A 407 12.21 -5.63 6.04
CA ALA A 407 13.15 -4.86 6.82
C ALA A 407 12.48 -4.00 7.91
N CYS A 408 11.14 -4.04 8.04
CA CYS A 408 10.35 -3.15 8.92
C CYS A 408 10.75 -1.67 8.80
N ALA A 409 10.93 -1.19 7.57
CA ALA A 409 11.44 0.15 7.31
C ALA A 409 10.56 1.28 7.90
N ASN A 410 9.33 0.97 8.31
CA ASN A 410 8.44 1.89 9.02
C ASN A 410 8.67 1.94 10.53
N GLU A 411 9.28 0.91 11.11
CA GLU A 411 9.50 0.80 12.56
C GLU A 411 10.97 1.02 12.95
N VAL A 412 11.89 0.64 12.06
CA VAL A 412 13.34 0.71 12.33
C VAL A 412 14.10 1.38 11.19
N GLU A 413 15.14 2.08 11.54
CA GLU A 413 16.08 2.73 10.62
C GLU A 413 17.45 2.10 10.75
N TYR A 414 18.11 1.95 9.60
CA TYR A 414 19.44 1.36 9.50
C TYR A 414 20.45 2.44 9.14
N PHE A 415 21.66 2.35 9.71
CA PHE A 415 22.78 3.22 9.40
C PHE A 415 24.05 2.38 9.32
N ALA A 416 24.91 2.61 8.34
CA ALA A 416 26.28 2.16 8.43
C ALA A 416 26.95 2.85 9.63
N ALA A 417 28.01 2.27 10.19
CA ALA A 417 28.62 2.72 11.46
C ALA A 417 28.86 4.24 11.54
N ASP A 418 29.44 4.80 10.49
CA ASP A 418 29.76 6.23 10.35
C ASP A 418 29.17 6.82 9.06
N GLY A 419 28.14 6.16 8.51
CA GLY A 419 27.55 6.48 7.21
C GLY A 419 26.19 7.14 7.29
N PRO A 420 25.65 7.52 6.13
CA PRO A 420 24.29 8.03 6.02
C PRO A 420 23.27 6.96 6.41
N ARG A 421 22.01 7.42 6.60
CA ARG A 421 20.84 6.54 6.76
C ARG A 421 20.72 5.62 5.54
N GLY A 422 20.41 4.38 5.79
CA GLY A 422 20.10 3.36 4.80
C GLY A 422 20.76 2.03 5.13
N LEU A 423 20.10 0.95 4.73
CA LEU A 423 20.64 -0.40 4.78
C LEU A 423 21.73 -0.54 3.69
N PRO A 424 22.97 -0.89 4.03
CA PRO A 424 24.05 -1.01 3.04
C PRO A 424 23.68 -1.95 1.88
N ALA A 425 24.26 -1.73 0.70
CA ALA A 425 23.89 -2.45 -0.52
C ALA A 425 24.12 -3.98 -0.45
N ALA A 426 25.14 -4.40 0.30
CA ALA A 426 25.45 -5.83 0.51
C ALA A 426 24.70 -6.43 1.72
N MET A 427 23.77 -5.70 2.31
CA MET A 427 23.02 -6.13 3.49
C MET A 427 21.56 -6.39 3.18
N ALA A 428 21.04 -7.47 3.76
CA ALA A 428 19.62 -7.78 3.84
C ALA A 428 19.16 -7.75 5.30
N ALA A 429 17.88 -7.43 5.52
CA ALA A 429 17.28 -7.39 6.84
C ALA A 429 15.91 -8.08 6.84
N LEU A 430 15.69 -8.96 7.83
CA LEU A 430 14.41 -9.63 8.04
C LEU A 430 14.00 -9.43 9.49
N VAL A 431 12.83 -8.83 9.73
CA VAL A 431 12.36 -8.49 11.07
C VAL A 431 11.13 -9.32 11.41
N CYS A 432 11.19 -10.00 12.57
CA CYS A 432 10.09 -10.79 13.12
C CYS A 432 9.63 -10.19 14.45
N VAL A 433 8.37 -10.41 14.79
CA VAL A 433 7.84 -10.15 16.13
C VAL A 433 8.37 -11.25 17.06
N ASP A 434 8.84 -10.88 18.23
CA ASP A 434 9.15 -11.89 19.26
C ASP A 434 7.84 -12.27 19.98
N GLU A 435 7.34 -13.48 19.73
CA GLU A 435 6.08 -13.95 20.33
C GLU A 435 6.11 -13.97 21.88
N ALA A 436 7.28 -14.23 22.46
CA ALA A 436 7.45 -14.22 23.90
C ALA A 436 7.42 -12.78 24.48
N HIS A 437 7.69 -11.80 23.66
CA HIS A 437 7.77 -10.39 24.04
C HIS A 437 7.19 -9.50 22.93
N PRO A 438 5.90 -9.19 22.94
CA PRO A 438 5.23 -8.44 21.85
C PRO A 438 5.85 -7.06 21.53
N ASN A 439 6.54 -6.47 22.53
CA ASN A 439 7.27 -5.20 22.38
C ASN A 439 8.71 -5.37 21.88
N ALA A 440 9.11 -6.59 21.57
CA ALA A 440 10.42 -6.89 21.02
C ALA A 440 10.34 -7.24 19.54
N ARG A 441 11.39 -6.90 18.81
CA ARG A 441 11.61 -7.31 17.42
C ARG A 441 12.90 -8.12 17.33
N ARG A 442 12.84 -9.20 16.60
CA ARG A 442 14.03 -9.97 16.23
C ARG A 442 14.46 -9.47 14.85
N VAL A 443 15.62 -8.85 14.78
CA VAL A 443 16.21 -8.34 13.54
C VAL A 443 17.30 -9.30 13.09
N CYS A 444 17.07 -9.96 11.96
CA CYS A 444 18.06 -10.81 11.29
C CYS A 444 18.75 -9.99 10.21
N LEU A 445 20.08 -9.91 10.27
CA LEU A 445 20.91 -9.20 9.29
C LEU A 445 21.75 -10.21 8.52
N TYR A 446 21.59 -10.27 7.20
CA TYR A 446 22.48 -11.02 6.33
C TYR A 446 23.48 -10.07 5.65
N ASN A 447 24.75 -10.39 5.74
CA ASN A 447 25.83 -9.64 5.10
C ASN A 447 26.48 -10.50 4.00
N ASP A 448 26.23 -10.15 2.74
CA ASP A 448 26.83 -10.82 1.56
C ASP A 448 28.26 -10.37 1.29
N GLY A 449 28.72 -9.32 1.96
CA GLY A 449 30.07 -8.78 1.79
C GLY A 449 31.18 -9.70 2.33
N PRO A 450 32.40 -9.58 1.84
CA PRO A 450 33.55 -10.39 2.28
C PRO A 450 34.06 -10.02 3.68
N ASN A 451 33.68 -8.85 4.20
CA ASN A 451 34.12 -8.36 5.50
C ASN A 451 32.94 -8.13 6.44
N PRO A 452 33.11 -8.25 7.75
CA PRO A 452 32.12 -7.83 8.73
C PRO A 452 31.75 -6.35 8.55
N GLN A 453 30.46 -6.02 8.77
CA GLN A 453 29.96 -4.65 8.70
C GLN A 453 29.30 -4.26 10.01
N THR A 454 29.58 -3.07 10.50
CA THR A 454 28.90 -2.51 11.67
C THR A 454 27.68 -1.74 11.23
N ILE A 455 26.52 -2.12 11.78
CA ILE A 455 25.21 -1.52 11.51
C ILE A 455 24.65 -0.94 12.79
N ARG A 456 24.12 0.27 12.72
CA ARG A 456 23.34 0.88 13.79
C ARG A 456 21.88 0.78 13.43
N ILE A 457 21.05 0.27 14.34
CA ILE A 457 19.60 0.14 14.21
C ILE A 457 18.97 1.08 15.21
N ARG A 458 18.06 1.94 14.76
CA ARG A 458 17.30 2.86 15.59
C ARG A 458 15.80 2.68 15.32
N PRO A 459 14.92 3.00 16.29
CA PRO A 459 13.50 3.16 15.98
C PRO A 459 13.32 4.29 14.97
N ALA A 460 12.29 4.17 14.12
CA ALA A 460 11.87 5.29 13.27
C ALA A 460 11.40 6.47 14.14
N LYS A 461 11.41 7.70 13.56
CA LYS A 461 11.16 8.96 14.30
C LYS A 461 9.86 8.97 15.10
N ASP A 462 8.84 8.29 14.60
CA ASP A 462 7.47 8.20 15.14
C ASP A 462 7.24 6.96 16.03
N GLN A 463 8.28 6.14 16.23
CA GLN A 463 8.20 4.94 17.06
C GLN A 463 8.70 5.19 18.49
N PRO A 464 8.21 4.39 19.48
CA PRO A 464 8.73 4.45 20.83
C PRO A 464 10.26 4.26 20.87
N PRO A 465 10.96 4.94 21.79
CA PRO A 465 12.40 4.82 21.87
C PRO A 465 12.83 3.40 22.23
N MET A 466 13.86 2.89 21.59
CA MET A 466 14.50 1.61 21.93
C MET A 466 15.08 1.69 23.34
N ARG A 467 14.76 0.74 24.20
CA ARG A 467 15.25 0.64 25.57
C ARG A 467 16.44 -0.28 25.72
N ASN A 468 16.46 -1.36 24.96
CA ASN A 468 17.51 -2.36 25.04
C ASN A 468 17.70 -3.05 23.68
N ALA A 469 18.90 -3.60 23.47
CA ALA A 469 19.21 -4.49 22.37
C ALA A 469 20.21 -5.55 22.83
N PHE A 470 20.00 -6.80 22.42
CA PHE A 470 20.81 -7.94 22.82
C PHE A 470 21.16 -8.81 21.61
N ALA A 471 22.39 -9.35 21.60
CA ALA A 471 22.71 -10.50 20.79
C ALA A 471 22.00 -11.76 21.32
N GLU A 472 21.94 -12.82 20.53
CA GLU A 472 21.28 -14.08 20.94
C GLU A 472 21.91 -14.73 22.18
N ASP A 473 23.21 -14.52 22.41
CA ASP A 473 23.94 -14.97 23.59
C ASP A 473 23.71 -14.10 24.83
N GLY A 474 22.84 -13.07 24.73
CA GLY A 474 22.51 -12.15 25.80
C GLY A 474 23.48 -10.98 25.95
N GLN A 475 24.50 -10.85 25.12
CA GLN A 475 25.38 -9.70 25.13
C GLN A 475 24.61 -8.41 24.78
N SER A 476 24.73 -7.38 25.61
CA SER A 476 24.12 -6.08 25.30
C SER A 476 24.80 -5.40 24.11
N LEU A 477 23.96 -4.99 23.15
CA LEU A 477 24.35 -4.25 21.94
C LEU A 477 23.84 -2.82 21.97
N PHE A 478 23.16 -2.40 23.04
CA PHE A 478 22.54 -1.10 23.15
C PHE A 478 23.58 -0.01 23.49
N LYS A 479 23.67 1.02 22.64
CA LYS A 479 24.55 2.15 22.85
C LYS A 479 23.93 3.42 22.26
N ASP A 480 23.88 4.50 23.04
CA ASP A 480 23.44 5.83 22.59
C ASP A 480 22.06 5.82 21.85
N GLY A 481 21.09 5.10 22.40
CA GLY A 481 19.73 5.01 21.82
C GLY A 481 19.64 4.15 20.55
N ALA A 482 20.63 3.34 20.27
CA ALA A 482 20.68 2.45 19.10
C ALA A 482 21.20 1.06 19.47
N ALA A 483 20.82 0.04 18.68
CA ALA A 483 21.55 -1.22 18.64
C ALA A 483 22.76 -1.07 17.70
N VAL A 484 23.93 -1.42 18.20
CA VAL A 484 25.17 -1.44 17.41
C VAL A 484 25.58 -2.88 17.17
N VAL A 485 25.49 -3.33 15.93
CA VAL A 485 25.62 -4.73 15.53
C VAL A 485 26.77 -4.90 14.57
N VAL A 486 27.64 -5.89 14.83
CA VAL A 486 28.66 -6.33 13.86
C VAL A 486 28.09 -7.52 13.11
N ALA A 487 27.62 -7.30 11.88
CA ALA A 487 27.12 -8.36 11.01
C ALA A 487 28.28 -9.12 10.37
N ALA A 488 28.38 -10.42 10.70
CA ALA A 488 29.47 -11.27 10.21
C ALA A 488 29.40 -11.43 8.68
N ALA A 489 30.57 -11.54 8.05
CA ALA A 489 30.69 -11.73 6.60
C ALA A 489 30.03 -13.05 6.16
N ARG A 490 29.25 -12.98 5.08
CA ARG A 490 28.56 -14.14 4.47
C ARG A 490 27.73 -14.97 5.44
N ASN A 491 27.16 -14.32 6.45
CA ASN A 491 26.42 -15.00 7.51
C ASN A 491 25.23 -14.15 7.98
N VAL A 492 24.32 -14.79 8.70
CA VAL A 492 23.20 -14.16 9.37
C VAL A 492 23.55 -13.85 10.83
N THR A 493 23.35 -12.60 11.22
CA THR A 493 23.47 -12.13 12.60
C THR A 493 22.08 -11.78 13.13
N VAL A 494 21.70 -12.31 14.28
CA VAL A 494 20.38 -12.08 14.88
C VAL A 494 20.51 -11.21 16.13
N VAL A 495 19.64 -10.20 16.22
CA VAL A 495 19.59 -9.23 17.31
C VAL A 495 18.16 -9.10 17.80
N VAL A 496 17.96 -9.06 19.11
CA VAL A 496 16.68 -8.75 19.75
C VAL A 496 16.69 -7.29 20.17
N VAL A 497 15.79 -6.49 19.63
CA VAL A 497 15.59 -5.09 20.01
C VAL A 497 14.27 -4.95 20.77
N ARG A 498 14.27 -4.16 21.85
CA ARG A 498 13.08 -3.92 22.70
C ARG A 498 12.80 -2.42 22.79
N ASN A 499 11.55 -2.06 22.53
CA ASN A 499 11.04 -0.70 22.67
C ASN A 499 10.48 -0.42 24.06
#